data_11599b894f51f42ce88e993d265095af
#
_entry.id   11599b894f51f42ce88e993d265095af
#
_cell.length_a   1.000
_cell.length_b   1.000
_cell.length_c   1.000
_cell.angle_alpha   90.00
_cell.angle_beta   90.00
_cell.angle_gamma   90.00
#
_symmetry.space_group_name_H-M   'P 1'
#
loop_
_entity.id
_entity.type
_entity.pdbx_description
1 polymer ?
#
loop_
_entity_poly.entity_id
_entity_poly.type
_entity_poly.pdbx_seq_one_letter_code
_entity_poly.pdbx_strand_id
1 'polypeptide(L)'
;RATFCVPAMSSDPGQADAHTDELIQCIPNLIKDDSGVLLLFTSRRQMEGVLEGIKGVIPHRALVQDQMSKGRLLEQHRDHIDAGVPSAIFGLASFFEGIDLPGDYCRHVVIAKLPFAVPDDPIAAAHSELLQAQGRDPFMEISVPDAAQKLVQASGRLQRTEEDEGRITLLDRRLLTRRYGRTILETLPAFTFELDGMR
;
A
#
# COMPACT_ATOMS: atom_id res chain seq x y z
N ARG A 1 17.33 -6.17 -5.15
CA ARG A 1 16.19 -7.14 -5.18
C ARG A 1 15.13 -6.66 -4.22
N ALA A 2 13.89 -6.45 -4.69
CA ALA A 2 12.81 -6.04 -3.81
C ALA A 2 12.26 -7.25 -3.03
N THR A 3 11.91 -7.00 -1.77
CA THR A 3 11.22 -7.96 -0.89
C THR A 3 9.77 -7.59 -0.77
N PHE A 4 8.88 -8.57 -0.91
CA PHE A 4 7.44 -8.44 -0.66
C PHE A 4 7.10 -9.16 0.63
N CYS A 5 6.70 -8.40 1.64
CA CYS A 5 6.44 -8.88 2.99
C CYS A 5 4.94 -8.81 3.31
N VAL A 6 4.41 -9.89 3.88
CA VAL A 6 3.06 -9.94 4.46
C VAL A 6 3.20 -10.43 5.89
N PRO A 7 3.31 -9.54 6.88
CA PRO A 7 3.44 -9.93 8.27
C PRO A 7 2.15 -10.59 8.79
N ALA A 8 2.28 -11.35 9.86
CA ALA A 8 1.13 -11.93 10.54
C ALA A 8 0.25 -10.81 11.13
N MET A 9 -0.96 -10.68 10.60
CA MET A 9 -1.96 -9.71 11.07
C MET A 9 -3.10 -10.44 11.78
N SER A 10 -3.53 -9.91 12.92
CA SER A 10 -4.61 -10.48 13.73
C SER A 10 -5.98 -10.01 13.27
N SER A 11 -6.11 -8.72 12.92
CA SER A 11 -7.37 -8.13 12.51
C SER A 11 -7.75 -8.47 11.06
N ASP A 12 -9.05 -8.50 10.80
CA ASP A 12 -9.57 -8.51 9.43
C ASP A 12 -9.75 -7.06 8.96
N PRO A 13 -9.24 -6.69 7.78
CA PRO A 13 -9.41 -5.34 7.23
C PRO A 13 -10.88 -4.91 7.03
N GLY A 14 -11.82 -5.85 7.02
CA GLY A 14 -13.26 -5.57 7.05
C GLY A 14 -13.73 -4.97 8.39
N GLN A 15 -13.01 -5.20 9.48
CA GLN A 15 -13.19 -4.57 10.78
C GLN A 15 -12.32 -3.32 10.87
N ALA A 16 -12.78 -2.22 10.29
CA ALA A 16 -11.99 -1.03 10.01
C ALA A 16 -11.28 -0.45 11.25
N ASP A 17 -11.96 -0.36 12.39
CA ASP A 17 -11.39 0.23 13.60
C ASP A 17 -10.31 -0.70 14.22
N ALA A 18 -10.59 -1.99 14.36
CA ALA A 18 -9.61 -2.97 14.85
C ALA A 18 -8.37 -3.06 13.95
N HIS A 19 -8.56 -3.00 12.64
CA HIS A 19 -7.46 -2.99 11.69
C HIS A 19 -6.64 -1.69 11.80
N THR A 20 -7.29 -0.54 11.97
CA THR A 20 -6.60 0.74 12.17
C THR A 20 -5.76 0.72 13.44
N ASP A 21 -6.30 0.19 14.55
CA ASP A 21 -5.56 0.05 15.81
C ASP A 21 -4.32 -0.85 15.65
N GLU A 22 -4.43 -1.96 14.93
CA GLU A 22 -3.29 -2.83 14.65
C GLU A 22 -2.25 -2.16 13.76
N LEU A 23 -2.67 -1.38 12.76
CA LEU A 23 -1.76 -0.57 11.93
C LEU A 23 -0.97 0.44 12.77
N ILE A 24 -1.63 1.13 13.71
CA ILE A 24 -0.99 2.08 14.63
C ILE A 24 0.10 1.39 15.47
N GLN A 25 -0.14 0.17 15.89
CA GLN A 25 0.81 -0.61 16.69
C GLN A 25 2.00 -1.12 15.88
N CYS A 26 1.79 -1.57 14.64
CA CYS A 26 2.83 -2.25 13.87
C CYS A 26 3.66 -1.30 12.99
N ILE A 27 3.06 -0.26 12.38
CA ILE A 27 3.76 0.63 11.43
C ILE A 27 5.01 1.27 12.03
N PRO A 28 5.02 1.82 13.26
CA PRO A 28 6.22 2.43 13.80
C PRO A 28 7.46 1.51 13.81
N ASN A 29 7.27 0.25 14.16
CA ASN A 29 8.38 -0.72 14.15
C ASN A 29 8.79 -1.15 12.75
N LEU A 30 7.85 -1.17 11.80
CA LEU A 30 8.11 -1.56 10.42
C LEU A 30 9.01 -0.56 9.69
N ILE A 31 8.84 0.74 9.97
CA ILE A 31 9.48 1.80 9.19
C ILE A 31 10.62 2.52 9.92
N LYS A 32 10.89 2.19 11.19
CA LYS A 32 11.79 2.95 12.07
C LYS A 32 13.20 3.18 11.51
N ASP A 33 13.69 2.26 10.69
CA ASP A 33 15.04 2.27 10.15
C ASP A 33 15.10 2.75 8.68
N ASP A 34 13.95 3.08 8.09
CA ASP A 34 13.84 3.52 6.70
C ASP A 34 13.94 5.06 6.59
N SER A 35 14.63 5.55 5.58
CA SER A 35 14.74 7.00 5.32
C SER A 35 13.52 7.55 4.58
N GLY A 36 13.14 6.93 3.47
CA GLY A 36 12.03 7.32 2.62
C GLY A 36 10.94 6.25 2.59
N VAL A 37 9.74 6.60 3.05
CA VAL A 37 8.61 5.68 3.18
C VAL A 37 7.37 6.22 2.49
N LEU A 38 6.67 5.34 1.75
CA LEU A 38 5.32 5.62 1.23
C LEU A 38 4.31 4.76 1.98
N LEU A 39 3.27 5.39 2.53
CA LEU A 39 2.17 4.73 3.22
C LEU A 39 0.90 4.90 2.40
N LEU A 40 0.44 3.79 1.80
CA LEU A 40 -0.72 3.75 0.92
C LEU A 40 -1.96 3.24 1.64
N PHE A 41 -3.03 4.02 1.54
CA PHE A 41 -4.33 3.70 2.11
C PHE A 41 -5.40 3.62 1.02
N THR A 42 -6.48 2.93 1.31
CA THR A 42 -7.69 2.89 0.47
C THR A 42 -8.83 3.75 1.05
N SER A 43 -8.65 4.29 2.26
CA SER A 43 -9.62 5.10 2.97
C SER A 43 -8.94 6.30 3.63
N ARG A 44 -9.48 7.50 3.39
CA ARG A 44 -9.02 8.74 4.04
C ARG A 44 -9.17 8.66 5.56
N ARG A 45 -10.31 8.17 6.05
CA ARG A 45 -10.56 7.99 7.48
C ARG A 45 -9.48 7.12 8.15
N GLN A 46 -9.11 6.01 7.51
CA GLN A 46 -8.06 5.12 8.04
C GLN A 46 -6.69 5.80 8.01
N MET A 47 -6.36 6.49 6.91
CA MET A 47 -5.11 7.23 6.78
C MET A 47 -4.97 8.28 7.89
N GLU A 48 -6.01 9.07 8.14
CA GLU A 48 -6.03 10.10 9.18
C GLU A 48 -5.95 9.49 10.59
N GLY A 49 -6.66 8.39 10.84
CA GLY A 49 -6.62 7.66 12.11
C GLY A 49 -5.24 7.09 12.41
N VAL A 50 -4.59 6.48 11.43
CA VAL A 50 -3.22 5.97 11.58
C VAL A 50 -2.24 7.13 11.79
N LEU A 51 -2.31 8.19 10.99
CA LEU A 51 -1.46 9.37 11.13
C LEU A 51 -1.53 9.95 12.55
N GLU A 52 -2.73 10.14 13.08
CA GLU A 52 -2.89 10.69 14.44
C GLU A 52 -2.36 9.73 15.50
N GLY A 53 -2.57 8.41 15.33
CA GLY A 53 -2.11 7.41 16.29
C GLY A 53 -0.59 7.24 16.34
N ILE A 54 0.13 7.50 15.24
CA ILE A 54 1.60 7.36 15.21
C ILE A 54 2.35 8.70 15.26
N LYS A 55 1.62 9.81 15.33
CA LYS A 55 2.19 11.14 15.43
C LYS A 55 3.04 11.27 16.69
N GLY A 56 4.31 11.68 16.51
CA GLY A 56 5.29 11.78 17.60
C GLY A 56 5.90 10.44 18.05
N VAL A 57 5.46 9.30 17.48
CA VAL A 57 6.03 7.97 17.73
C VAL A 57 7.10 7.64 16.70
N ILE A 58 6.84 7.97 15.42
CA ILE A 58 7.79 7.74 14.32
C ILE A 58 8.82 8.88 14.23
N PRO A 59 10.08 8.59 13.85
CA PRO A 59 11.10 9.62 13.62
C PRO A 59 10.87 10.44 12.36
N HIS A 60 9.98 9.98 11.48
CA HIS A 60 9.76 10.55 10.16
C HIS A 60 8.98 11.87 10.19
N ARG A 61 9.34 12.77 9.28
CA ARG A 61 8.50 13.91 8.93
C ARG A 61 7.32 13.39 8.10
N ALA A 62 6.11 13.47 8.67
CA ALA A 62 4.89 13.07 7.99
C ALA A 62 4.46 14.14 6.99
N LEU A 63 4.36 13.76 5.72
CA LEU A 63 3.80 14.56 4.64
C LEU A 63 2.50 13.92 4.17
N VAL A 64 1.44 14.69 4.07
CA VAL A 64 0.09 14.17 3.81
C VAL A 64 -0.44 14.74 2.51
N GLN A 65 -1.02 13.87 1.66
CA GLN A 65 -1.67 14.33 0.42
C GLN A 65 -2.71 15.42 0.73
N ASP A 66 -2.94 16.30 -0.22
CA ASP A 66 -3.92 17.41 -0.15
C ASP A 66 -3.60 18.54 0.84
N GLN A 67 -2.55 18.43 1.66
CA GLN A 67 -2.06 19.56 2.47
C GLN A 67 -1.26 20.58 1.64
N MET A 68 -0.76 20.15 0.50
CA MET A 68 -0.05 20.97 -0.48
C MET A 68 -0.15 20.34 -1.87
N SER A 69 0.34 21.04 -2.90
CA SER A 69 0.42 20.44 -4.24
C SER A 69 1.34 19.21 -4.25
N LYS A 70 1.03 18.23 -5.10
CA LYS A 70 1.81 16.98 -5.23
C LYS A 70 3.29 17.27 -5.50
N GLY A 71 3.60 18.21 -6.40
CA GLY A 71 4.98 18.59 -6.71
C GLY A 71 5.74 19.11 -5.49
N ARG A 72 5.12 20.02 -4.72
CA ARG A 72 5.73 20.57 -3.50
C ARG A 72 5.92 19.52 -2.41
N LEU A 73 4.98 18.60 -2.28
CA LEU A 73 5.07 17.50 -1.32
C LEU A 73 6.27 16.60 -1.63
N LEU A 74 6.45 16.24 -2.91
CA LEU A 74 7.58 15.43 -3.35
C LEU A 74 8.92 16.16 -3.20
N GLU A 75 8.96 17.45 -3.46
CA GLU A 75 10.13 18.29 -3.25
C GLU A 75 10.52 18.30 -1.76
N GLN A 76 9.59 18.60 -0.86
CA GLN A 76 9.85 18.56 0.58
C GLN A 76 10.30 17.19 1.08
N HIS A 77 9.74 16.12 0.52
CA HIS A 77 10.15 14.77 0.88
C HIS A 77 11.62 14.51 0.54
N ARG A 78 12.05 14.90 -0.67
CA ARG A 78 13.45 14.80 -1.08
C ARG A 78 14.36 15.67 -0.21
N ASP A 79 13.98 16.93 0.02
CA ASP A 79 14.76 17.86 0.85
C ASP A 79 15.00 17.32 2.27
N HIS A 80 13.97 16.70 2.88
CA HIS A 80 14.14 16.07 4.19
C HIS A 80 15.17 14.93 4.14
N ILE A 81 15.07 14.03 3.17
CA ILE A 81 15.95 12.87 3.04
C ILE A 81 17.38 13.31 2.72
N ASP A 82 17.56 14.29 1.83
CA ASP A 82 18.87 14.87 1.49
C ASP A 82 19.51 15.56 2.69
N ALA A 83 18.70 16.10 3.60
CA ALA A 83 19.16 16.66 4.88
C ALA A 83 19.38 15.59 5.98
N GLY A 84 19.25 14.31 5.67
CA GLY A 84 19.38 13.22 6.64
C GLY A 84 18.20 13.07 7.61
N VAL A 85 17.04 13.64 7.26
CA VAL A 85 15.82 13.58 8.07
C VAL A 85 14.86 12.55 7.45
N PRO A 86 14.49 11.48 8.15
CA PRO A 86 13.52 10.52 7.64
C PRO A 86 12.18 11.16 7.31
N SER A 87 11.57 10.74 6.20
CA SER A 87 10.32 11.31 5.70
C SER A 87 9.36 10.23 5.24
N ALA A 88 8.09 10.38 5.60
CA ALA A 88 7.03 9.46 5.25
C ALA A 88 5.87 10.19 4.56
N ILE A 89 5.46 9.71 3.39
CA ILE A 89 4.32 10.25 2.66
C ILE A 89 3.10 9.38 2.93
N PHE A 90 2.03 10.03 3.40
CA PHE A 90 0.72 9.42 3.63
C PHE A 90 -0.23 9.79 2.50
N GLY A 91 -0.78 8.80 1.82
CA GLY A 91 -1.71 9.07 0.73
C GLY A 91 -2.59 7.88 0.37
N LEU A 92 -3.61 8.17 -0.43
CA LEU A 92 -4.45 7.15 -1.04
C LEU A 92 -3.74 6.53 -2.24
N ALA A 93 -4.08 5.31 -2.61
CA ALA A 93 -3.43 4.59 -3.70
C ALA A 93 -3.39 5.38 -5.02
N SER A 94 -4.45 6.11 -5.35
CA SER A 94 -4.53 6.97 -6.53
C SER A 94 -3.55 8.15 -6.51
N PHE A 95 -3.19 8.67 -5.32
CA PHE A 95 -2.21 9.75 -5.20
C PHE A 95 -0.83 9.33 -5.68
N PHE A 96 -0.47 8.06 -5.52
CA PHE A 96 0.84 7.54 -5.87
C PHE A 96 1.01 7.21 -7.36
N GLU A 97 -0.06 7.31 -8.16
CA GLU A 97 0.07 7.18 -9.61
C GLU A 97 0.98 8.29 -10.17
N GLY A 98 1.95 7.88 -11.00
CA GLY A 98 2.91 8.82 -11.60
C GLY A 98 3.96 9.43 -10.67
N ILE A 99 4.07 9.00 -9.40
CA ILE A 99 5.16 9.43 -8.51
C ILE A 99 6.47 8.77 -8.92
N ASP A 100 7.53 9.58 -8.89
CA ASP A 100 8.90 9.18 -9.14
C ASP A 100 9.80 9.51 -7.95
N LEU A 101 10.20 8.49 -7.21
CA LEU A 101 11.06 8.58 -6.04
C LEU A 101 12.14 7.48 -6.10
N PRO A 102 13.24 7.70 -6.85
CA PRO A 102 14.29 6.71 -6.99
C PRO A 102 15.15 6.58 -5.73
N GLY A 103 15.75 5.41 -5.52
CA GLY A 103 16.75 5.16 -4.49
C GLY A 103 16.25 5.42 -3.07
N ASP A 104 17.00 6.20 -2.32
CA ASP A 104 16.73 6.49 -0.91
C ASP A 104 15.43 7.25 -0.66
N TYR A 105 14.87 7.90 -1.67
CA TYR A 105 13.60 8.61 -1.55
C TYR A 105 12.40 7.68 -1.39
N CYS A 106 12.52 6.39 -1.76
CA CYS A 106 11.49 5.39 -1.52
C CYS A 106 12.11 4.00 -1.34
N ARG A 107 12.51 3.68 -0.12
CA ARG A 107 13.01 2.34 0.23
C ARG A 107 11.94 1.39 0.71
N HIS A 108 10.83 1.93 1.21
CA HIS A 108 9.75 1.12 1.74
C HIS A 108 8.39 1.65 1.31
N VAL A 109 7.58 0.77 0.72
CA VAL A 109 6.16 1.02 0.44
C VAL A 109 5.34 0.16 1.39
N VAL A 110 4.56 0.80 2.25
CA VAL A 110 3.63 0.14 3.16
C VAL A 110 2.21 0.30 2.63
N ILE A 111 1.53 -0.80 2.39
CA ILE A 111 0.16 -0.85 1.87
C ILE A 111 -0.75 -1.33 3.00
N ALA A 112 -1.66 -0.46 3.46
CA ALA A 112 -2.52 -0.73 4.60
C ALA A 112 -3.47 -1.91 4.37
N LYS A 113 -4.02 -2.05 3.16
CA LYS A 113 -4.86 -3.17 2.73
C LYS A 113 -4.91 -3.30 1.21
N LEU A 114 -5.36 -4.46 0.76
CA LEU A 114 -5.55 -4.75 -0.67
C LEU A 114 -6.36 -3.64 -1.34
N PRO A 115 -5.86 -3.06 -2.46
CA PRO A 115 -6.45 -1.88 -3.09
C PRO A 115 -7.65 -2.22 -3.98
N PHE A 116 -8.65 -2.92 -3.42
CA PHE A 116 -9.91 -3.14 -4.11
C PHE A 116 -10.60 -1.80 -4.39
N ALA A 117 -11.06 -1.62 -5.63
CA ALA A 117 -11.84 -0.46 -5.99
C ALA A 117 -13.19 -0.47 -5.26
N VAL A 118 -13.60 0.70 -4.77
CA VAL A 118 -15.00 0.94 -4.41
C VAL A 118 -15.75 1.14 -5.72
N PRO A 119 -16.88 0.47 -5.98
CA PRO A 119 -17.62 0.62 -7.22
C PRO A 119 -18.40 1.96 -7.23
N ASP A 120 -17.70 3.03 -7.56
CA ASP A 120 -18.26 4.39 -7.71
C ASP A 120 -18.52 4.74 -9.20
N ASP A 121 -18.05 3.90 -10.14
CA ASP A 121 -18.21 4.12 -11.55
C ASP A 121 -19.46 3.40 -12.09
N PRO A 122 -20.43 4.13 -12.67
CA PRO A 122 -21.63 3.54 -13.28
C PRO A 122 -21.33 2.50 -14.37
N ILE A 123 -20.22 2.65 -15.11
CA ILE A 123 -19.81 1.71 -16.14
C ILE A 123 -19.32 0.41 -15.50
N ALA A 124 -18.54 0.50 -14.45
CA ALA A 124 -18.08 -0.67 -13.70
C ALA A 124 -19.25 -1.39 -13.02
N ALA A 125 -20.24 -0.66 -12.50
CA ALA A 125 -21.46 -1.22 -11.95
C ALA A 125 -22.27 -1.98 -13.02
N ALA A 126 -22.50 -1.38 -14.19
CA ALA A 126 -23.22 -2.02 -15.29
C ALA A 126 -22.50 -3.29 -15.80
N HIS A 127 -21.16 -3.26 -15.88
CA HIS A 127 -20.36 -4.42 -16.27
C HIS A 127 -20.47 -5.54 -15.21
N SER A 128 -20.46 -5.19 -13.93
CA SER A 128 -20.66 -6.15 -12.84
C SER A 128 -22.04 -6.82 -12.90
N GLU A 129 -23.09 -6.04 -13.16
CA GLU A 129 -24.46 -6.56 -13.33
C GLU A 129 -24.55 -7.52 -14.52
N LEU A 130 -23.91 -7.20 -15.65
CA LEU A 130 -23.87 -8.06 -16.82
C LEU A 130 -23.20 -9.40 -16.54
N LEU A 131 -22.07 -9.39 -15.84
CA LEU A 131 -21.37 -10.61 -15.44
C LEU A 131 -22.21 -11.46 -14.48
N GLN A 132 -22.87 -10.85 -13.50
CA GLN A 132 -23.78 -11.55 -12.59
C GLN A 132 -24.94 -12.19 -13.34
N ALA A 133 -25.53 -11.49 -14.31
CA ALA A 133 -26.60 -12.04 -15.15
C ALA A 133 -26.15 -13.28 -15.97
N GLN A 134 -24.85 -13.37 -16.25
CA GLN A 134 -24.22 -14.52 -16.92
C GLN A 134 -23.78 -15.63 -15.94
N GLY A 135 -24.07 -15.50 -14.63
CA GLY A 135 -23.63 -16.45 -13.60
C GLY A 135 -22.14 -16.40 -13.28
N ARG A 136 -21.46 -15.32 -13.65
CA ARG A 136 -20.04 -15.08 -13.41
C ARG A 136 -19.83 -14.24 -12.15
N ASP A 137 -18.66 -14.33 -11.54
CA ASP A 137 -18.32 -13.57 -10.33
C ASP A 137 -17.53 -12.29 -10.67
N PRO A 138 -18.18 -11.10 -10.63
CA PRO A 138 -17.52 -9.83 -10.93
C PRO A 138 -16.36 -9.51 -10.01
N PHE A 139 -16.40 -9.95 -8.75
CA PHE A 139 -15.31 -9.72 -7.82
C PHE A 139 -14.04 -10.44 -8.29
N MET A 140 -14.16 -11.71 -8.66
CA MET A 140 -13.02 -12.50 -9.14
C MET A 140 -12.52 -12.05 -10.51
N GLU A 141 -13.41 -11.55 -11.38
CA GLU A 141 -13.07 -11.23 -12.76
C GLU A 141 -12.66 -9.77 -12.99
N ILE A 142 -13.06 -8.85 -12.11
CA ILE A 142 -12.75 -7.42 -12.21
C ILE A 142 -11.90 -6.97 -11.01
N SER A 143 -12.44 -7.14 -9.79
CA SER A 143 -11.82 -6.53 -8.60
C SER A 143 -10.48 -7.16 -8.22
N VAL A 144 -10.35 -8.47 -8.34
CA VAL A 144 -9.11 -9.20 -8.03
C VAL A 144 -7.99 -8.86 -9.01
N PRO A 145 -8.18 -8.90 -10.35
CA PRO A 145 -7.17 -8.47 -11.31
C PRO A 145 -6.78 -6.99 -11.17
N ASP A 146 -7.75 -6.11 -10.93
CA ASP A 146 -7.49 -4.68 -10.71
C ASP A 146 -6.61 -4.45 -9.47
N ALA A 147 -6.93 -5.10 -8.36
CA ALA A 147 -6.12 -5.03 -7.15
C ALA A 147 -4.70 -5.58 -7.36
N ALA A 148 -4.55 -6.68 -8.09
CA ALA A 148 -3.27 -7.24 -8.46
C ALA A 148 -2.44 -6.25 -9.31
N GLN A 149 -3.05 -5.63 -10.32
CA GLN A 149 -2.40 -4.63 -11.15
C GLN A 149 -1.94 -3.42 -10.35
N LYS A 150 -2.75 -2.93 -9.40
CA LYS A 150 -2.38 -1.83 -8.50
C LYS A 150 -1.20 -2.19 -7.60
N LEU A 151 -1.13 -3.43 -7.10
CA LEU A 151 0.04 -3.91 -6.35
C LEU A 151 1.30 -3.97 -7.22
N VAL A 152 1.19 -4.44 -8.46
CA VAL A 152 2.30 -4.42 -9.44
C VAL A 152 2.75 -2.99 -9.71
N GLN A 153 1.83 -2.05 -9.90
CA GLN A 153 2.17 -0.64 -10.10
C GLN A 153 2.85 -0.03 -8.87
N ALA A 154 2.38 -0.34 -7.66
CA ALA A 154 3.03 0.09 -6.42
C ALA A 154 4.45 -0.47 -6.30
N SER A 155 4.67 -1.71 -6.73
CA SER A 155 5.99 -2.34 -6.72
C SER A 155 6.97 -1.70 -7.70
N GLY A 156 6.51 -1.27 -8.86
CA GLY A 156 7.32 -0.57 -9.85
C GLY A 156 7.83 0.80 -9.38
N ARG A 157 7.40 1.28 -8.20
CA ARG A 157 7.93 2.51 -7.58
C ARG A 157 9.27 2.27 -6.87
N LEU A 158 9.54 1.03 -6.48
CA LEU A 158 10.75 0.63 -5.77
C LEU A 158 11.87 0.14 -6.68
N GLN A 159 11.53 -0.43 -7.84
CA GLN A 159 12.51 -1.03 -8.75
C GLN A 159 12.58 -0.25 -10.07
N ARG A 160 13.64 0.50 -10.26
CA ARG A 160 13.99 1.12 -11.54
C ARG A 160 15.26 0.54 -12.12
N THR A 161 16.15 0.03 -11.27
CA THR A 161 17.38 -0.66 -11.66
C THR A 161 17.45 -2.03 -10.99
N GLU A 162 18.26 -2.93 -11.54
CA GLU A 162 18.50 -4.27 -10.95
C GLU A 162 19.22 -4.20 -9.58
N GLU A 163 19.81 -3.05 -9.26
CA GLU A 163 20.56 -2.79 -8.03
C GLU A 163 19.70 -2.17 -6.93
N ASP A 164 18.49 -1.69 -7.25
CA ASP A 164 17.60 -1.08 -6.25
C ASP A 164 17.14 -2.14 -5.25
N GLU A 165 17.40 -1.89 -3.98
CA GLU A 165 16.88 -2.64 -2.85
C GLU A 165 15.68 -1.89 -2.27
N GLY A 166 14.52 -2.55 -2.20
CA GLY A 166 13.33 -1.97 -1.64
C GLY A 166 12.42 -3.00 -1.00
N ARG A 167 11.57 -2.56 -0.12
CA ARG A 167 10.60 -3.40 0.58
C ARG A 167 9.18 -2.94 0.30
N ILE A 168 8.28 -3.89 0.02
CA ILE A 168 6.83 -3.69 0.03
C ILE A 168 6.29 -4.47 1.20
N THR A 169 5.54 -3.83 2.07
CA THR A 169 4.82 -4.51 3.16
C THR A 169 3.33 -4.34 2.96
N LEU A 170 2.61 -5.44 2.79
CA LEU A 170 1.16 -5.45 2.74
C LEU A 170 0.59 -5.89 4.09
N LEU A 171 -0.14 -4.99 4.75
CA LEU A 171 -0.74 -5.18 6.07
C LEU A 171 -2.17 -5.71 5.96
N ASP A 172 -2.36 -6.76 5.15
CA ASP A 172 -3.67 -7.36 4.86
C ASP A 172 -3.57 -8.89 4.81
N ARG A 173 -4.01 -9.53 5.90
CA ARG A 173 -4.00 -11.00 6.01
C ARG A 173 -4.82 -11.71 4.94
N ARG A 174 -5.77 -11.03 4.29
CA ARG A 174 -6.63 -11.63 3.26
C ARG A 174 -5.85 -12.14 2.06
N LEU A 175 -4.66 -11.56 1.77
CA LEU A 175 -3.77 -12.08 0.72
C LEU A 175 -3.37 -13.55 0.99
N LEU A 176 -3.21 -13.93 2.27
CA LEU A 176 -2.80 -15.27 2.67
C LEU A 176 -3.98 -16.19 3.04
N THR A 177 -5.11 -15.62 3.45
CA THR A 177 -6.24 -16.38 4.01
C THR A 177 -7.42 -16.55 3.06
N ARG A 178 -7.47 -15.80 1.96
CA ARG A 178 -8.57 -15.85 0.99
C ARG A 178 -8.13 -16.53 -0.31
N ARG A 179 -9.06 -17.22 -0.98
CA ARG A 179 -8.78 -17.95 -2.24
C ARG A 179 -8.18 -17.05 -3.33
N TYR A 180 -8.67 -15.82 -3.45
CA TYR A 180 -8.17 -14.85 -4.44
C TYR A 180 -6.73 -14.39 -4.16
N GLY A 181 -6.26 -14.54 -2.93
CA GLY A 181 -4.89 -14.12 -2.58
C GLY A 181 -3.83 -14.85 -3.39
N ARG A 182 -4.02 -16.15 -3.64
CA ARG A 182 -3.12 -16.92 -4.51
C ARG A 182 -3.08 -16.36 -5.93
N THR A 183 -4.23 -16.04 -6.50
CA THR A 183 -4.34 -15.42 -7.84
C THR A 183 -3.57 -14.09 -7.90
N ILE A 184 -3.66 -13.27 -6.85
CA ILE A 184 -2.91 -12.02 -6.76
C ILE A 184 -1.41 -12.29 -6.68
N LEU A 185 -0.97 -13.20 -5.80
CA LEU A 185 0.45 -13.55 -5.64
C LEU A 185 1.09 -14.04 -6.95
N GLU A 186 0.37 -14.85 -7.73
CA GLU A 186 0.84 -15.38 -9.01
C GLU A 186 1.03 -14.30 -10.10
N THR A 187 0.40 -13.12 -9.93
CA THR A 187 0.54 -11.98 -10.87
C THR A 187 1.67 -11.02 -10.49
N LEU A 188 2.18 -11.12 -9.25
CA LEU A 188 3.25 -10.24 -8.80
C LEU A 188 4.58 -10.58 -9.49
N PRO A 189 5.47 -9.60 -9.70
CA PRO A 189 6.83 -9.84 -10.19
C PRO A 189 7.61 -10.80 -9.29
N ALA A 190 8.76 -11.25 -9.76
CA ALA A 190 9.65 -12.13 -9.01
C ALA A 190 10.30 -11.38 -7.83
N PHE A 191 9.60 -11.35 -6.70
CA PHE A 191 10.11 -10.84 -5.42
C PHE A 191 10.76 -11.92 -4.58
N THR A 192 11.55 -11.51 -3.60
CA THR A 192 11.79 -12.33 -2.41
C THR A 192 10.57 -12.18 -1.52
N PHE A 193 9.81 -13.26 -1.31
CA PHE A 193 8.60 -13.24 -0.50
C PHE A 193 8.91 -13.60 0.96
N GLU A 194 8.44 -12.75 1.88
CA GLU A 194 8.42 -12.98 3.33
C GLU A 194 6.96 -13.01 3.77
N LEU A 195 6.40 -14.20 3.91
CA LEU A 195 4.98 -14.43 4.17
C LEU A 195 4.81 -15.03 5.58
N ASP A 196 4.65 -14.18 6.59
CA ASP A 196 4.45 -14.61 7.97
C ASP A 196 2.97 -14.94 8.23
N GLY A 197 2.61 -16.19 8.14
CA GLY A 197 1.23 -16.66 8.34
C GLY A 197 0.81 -17.79 7.41
N MET A 198 1.64 -18.17 6.48
CA MET A 198 1.52 -19.47 5.80
C MET A 198 2.06 -20.55 6.74
N ARG A 199 1.16 -21.16 7.55
CA ARG A 199 1.37 -22.46 8.21
C ARG A 199 0.58 -23.53 7.50
#